data_5e1d258e4aa70d935d4ea7741f8fdb18
#
_entry.id   5e1d258e4aa70d935d4ea7741f8fdb18
#
_cell.length_a   1.000
_cell.length_b   1.000
_cell.length_c   1.000
_cell.angle_alpha   90.00
_cell.angle_beta   90.00
_cell.angle_gamma   90.00
#
_symmetry.space_group_name_H-M   'P 1'
#
loop_
_entity.id
_entity.type
_entity.pdbx_description
1 polymer ?
#
loop_
_entity_poly.entity_id
_entity_poly.type
_entity_poly.pdbx_seq_one_letter_code
_entity_poly.pdbx_strand_id
1 'polypeptide(L)'
;MIFQHWGATEDEITSSVVGDDLCSGATLSATRCITIAASPEDVFPWIRQMGFGRAGWYSYDWLDNLGRRSATSILAEWQDVKSGDLIPSGPIAFTATIVEPPKAFVLEIKNGKKSTPRLHFTLAYELRRVPEGTRLVTRMRSRINFPGGRSIEKFILGPGDGIMLRRQLMTLASNISNFQARNSH
;
A
#
# COMPACT_ATOMS: atom_id res chain seq x y z
N MET A 1 -1.15 -8.80 17.60
CA MET A 1 -1.56 -9.77 16.56
C MET A 1 -0.51 -9.77 15.46
N ILE A 2 0.10 -10.92 15.17
CA ILE A 2 1.30 -11.07 14.31
C ILE A 2 1.11 -10.48 12.89
N PHE A 3 -0.10 -10.49 12.34
CA PHE A 3 -0.36 -10.00 10.97
C PHE A 3 -0.62 -8.48 10.85
N GLN A 4 -0.86 -7.78 11.96
CA GLN A 4 -1.09 -6.33 11.92
C GLN A 4 0.21 -5.54 11.82
N HIS A 5 1.30 -6.04 12.41
CA HIS A 5 2.58 -5.32 12.53
C HIS A 5 3.77 -6.15 12.01
N TRP A 6 3.57 -6.85 10.90
CA TRP A 6 4.60 -7.69 10.31
C TRP A 6 5.81 -6.86 9.87
N GLY A 7 6.99 -7.22 10.38
CA GLY A 7 8.27 -6.62 10.02
C GLY A 7 8.49 -5.19 10.53
N ALA A 8 7.52 -4.62 11.27
CA ALA A 8 7.64 -3.28 11.85
C ALA A 8 8.26 -3.34 13.25
N THR A 9 9.04 -2.32 13.60
CA THR A 9 9.52 -2.06 14.97
C THR A 9 8.45 -1.33 15.78
N GLU A 10 8.60 -1.30 17.10
CA GLU A 10 7.69 -0.54 18.00
C GLU A 10 7.70 0.96 17.65
N ASP A 11 8.86 1.52 17.32
CA ASP A 11 8.97 2.92 16.89
C ASP A 11 8.22 3.19 15.58
N GLU A 12 8.27 2.26 14.62
CA GLU A 12 7.54 2.39 13.37
C GLU A 12 6.03 2.24 13.56
N ILE A 13 5.59 1.46 14.55
CA ILE A 13 4.16 1.29 14.89
C ILE A 13 3.62 2.57 15.52
N THR A 14 4.38 3.21 16.40
CA THR A 14 3.95 4.36 17.20
C THR A 14 4.22 5.71 16.53
N SER A 15 5.24 5.81 15.66
CA SER A 15 5.52 7.04 14.91
C SER A 15 4.43 7.38 13.91
N SER A 16 4.31 8.65 13.57
CA SER A 16 3.43 9.09 12.48
C SER A 16 3.97 8.65 11.11
N VAL A 17 3.06 8.30 10.21
CA VAL A 17 3.32 7.99 8.80
C VAL A 17 2.54 8.97 7.94
N VAL A 18 3.10 9.34 6.79
CA VAL A 18 2.45 10.26 5.84
C VAL A 18 1.02 9.81 5.53
N GLY A 19 0.04 10.70 5.69
CA GLY A 19 -1.38 10.43 5.47
C GLY A 19 -2.16 9.88 6.67
N ASP A 20 -1.54 9.76 7.85
CA ASP A 20 -2.26 9.33 9.09
C ASP A 20 -3.40 10.27 9.47
N ASP A 21 -3.27 11.56 9.19
CA ASP A 21 -4.25 12.62 9.42
C ASP A 21 -5.50 12.48 8.54
N LEU A 22 -5.37 11.90 7.34
CA LEU A 22 -6.50 11.67 6.45
C LEU A 22 -7.59 10.82 7.10
N CYS A 23 -7.19 9.79 7.84
CA CYS A 23 -8.10 8.94 8.61
C CYS A 23 -7.85 9.03 10.12
N SER A 24 -7.92 10.26 10.67
CA SER A 24 -7.64 10.55 12.09
C SER A 24 -8.53 9.79 13.07
N GLY A 25 -9.76 9.43 12.67
CA GLY A 25 -10.70 8.64 13.48
C GLY A 25 -10.64 7.13 13.22
N ALA A 26 -9.53 6.59 12.72
CA ALA A 26 -9.42 5.15 12.44
C ALA A 26 -9.65 4.29 13.69
N THR A 27 -10.44 3.23 13.52
CA THR A 27 -10.71 2.21 14.53
C THR A 27 -9.81 0.99 14.38
N LEU A 28 -9.20 0.83 13.20
CA LEU A 28 -8.16 -0.14 12.91
C LEU A 28 -6.95 0.56 12.31
N SER A 29 -5.76 0.25 12.82
CA SER A 29 -4.47 0.67 12.25
C SER A 29 -3.53 -0.52 12.20
N ALA A 30 -2.85 -0.70 11.09
CA ALA A 30 -1.90 -1.79 10.91
C ALA A 30 -0.67 -1.29 10.15
N THR A 31 0.53 -1.54 10.71
CA THR A 31 1.81 -1.10 10.15
C THR A 31 2.64 -2.31 9.74
N ARG A 32 3.17 -2.31 8.52
CA ARG A 32 4.01 -3.39 8.01
C ARG A 32 5.19 -2.80 7.29
N CYS A 33 6.36 -3.41 7.48
CA CYS A 33 7.60 -2.87 6.96
C CYS A 33 8.46 -3.96 6.32
N ILE A 34 9.23 -3.56 5.31
CA ILE A 34 10.28 -4.37 4.70
C ILE A 34 11.44 -3.47 4.30
N THR A 35 12.68 -3.98 4.40
CA THR A 35 13.84 -3.31 3.81
C THR A 35 14.11 -3.90 2.43
N ILE A 36 14.28 -3.05 1.43
CA ILE A 36 14.56 -3.39 0.03
C ILE A 36 15.94 -2.84 -0.31
N ALA A 37 16.83 -3.69 -0.83
CA ALA A 37 18.19 -3.31 -1.21
C ALA A 37 18.23 -2.52 -2.54
N ALA A 38 17.52 -1.40 -2.56
CA ALA A 38 17.39 -0.48 -3.69
C ALA A 38 17.14 0.94 -3.18
N SER A 39 17.46 1.96 -3.97
CA SER A 39 17.19 3.35 -3.59
C SER A 39 15.68 3.66 -3.57
N PRO A 40 15.20 4.65 -2.82
CA PRO A 40 13.80 5.07 -2.91
C PRO A 40 13.36 5.45 -4.32
N GLU A 41 14.26 6.01 -5.11
CA GLU A 41 14.06 6.36 -6.53
C GLU A 41 13.79 5.14 -7.40
N ASP A 42 14.43 4.01 -7.09
CA ASP A 42 14.22 2.74 -7.79
C ASP A 42 12.98 1.99 -7.31
N VAL A 43 12.61 2.14 -6.03
CA VAL A 43 11.45 1.48 -5.42
C VAL A 43 10.14 2.19 -5.77
N PHE A 44 10.11 3.52 -5.75
CA PHE A 44 8.89 4.31 -5.91
C PHE A 44 8.14 4.04 -7.22
N PRO A 45 8.78 3.88 -8.40
CA PRO A 45 8.11 3.56 -9.65
C PRO A 45 7.25 2.28 -9.58
N TRP A 46 7.68 1.26 -8.82
CA TRP A 46 6.94 0.02 -8.63
C TRP A 46 5.65 0.22 -7.82
N ILE A 47 5.69 1.11 -6.83
CA ILE A 47 4.53 1.45 -6.01
C ILE A 47 3.54 2.30 -6.82
N ARG A 48 4.04 3.29 -7.57
CA ARG A 48 3.23 4.21 -8.38
C ARG A 48 2.41 3.50 -9.46
N GLN A 49 2.93 2.43 -10.05
CA GLN A 49 2.25 1.70 -11.13
C GLN A 49 1.21 0.69 -10.65
N MET A 50 1.08 0.42 -9.34
CA MET A 50 0.12 -0.54 -8.80
C MET A 50 -1.33 -0.24 -9.22
N GLY A 51 -2.16 -1.28 -9.21
CA GLY A 51 -3.59 -1.18 -9.47
C GLY A 51 -4.13 -2.28 -10.36
N PHE A 52 -5.43 -2.54 -10.23
CA PHE A 52 -6.15 -3.50 -11.06
C PHE A 52 -6.16 -3.04 -12.53
N GLY A 53 -5.80 -3.93 -13.45
CA GLY A 53 -5.70 -3.60 -14.88
C GLY A 53 -4.52 -2.69 -15.25
N ARG A 54 -3.64 -2.39 -14.28
CA ARG A 54 -2.36 -1.71 -14.42
C ARG A 54 -1.24 -2.74 -14.22
N ALA A 55 -0.23 -2.43 -13.41
CA ALA A 55 0.84 -3.37 -13.08
C ALA A 55 0.42 -4.52 -12.12
N GLY A 56 -0.82 -4.56 -11.68
CA GLY A 56 -1.29 -5.45 -10.62
C GLY A 56 -0.98 -4.92 -9.23
N TRP A 57 -1.36 -5.69 -8.20
CA TRP A 57 -1.15 -5.33 -6.80
C TRP A 57 0.05 -6.04 -6.15
N TYR A 58 0.75 -6.89 -6.92
CA TYR A 58 1.90 -7.70 -6.44
C TYR A 58 1.56 -8.64 -5.27
N SER A 59 0.27 -8.97 -5.10
CA SER A 59 -0.22 -9.84 -4.04
C SER A 59 -0.67 -11.20 -4.60
N TYR A 60 -1.92 -11.54 -4.47
CA TYR A 60 -2.50 -12.77 -5.01
C TYR A 60 -3.24 -12.45 -6.32
N ASP A 61 -2.55 -12.54 -7.45
CA ASP A 61 -3.06 -12.14 -8.77
C ASP A 61 -4.42 -12.78 -9.15
N TRP A 62 -4.69 -14.00 -8.65
CA TRP A 62 -5.97 -14.66 -8.87
C TRP A 62 -7.14 -13.98 -8.12
N LEU A 63 -6.84 -13.29 -7.02
CA LEU A 63 -7.84 -12.63 -6.17
C LEU A 63 -8.01 -11.14 -6.54
N ASP A 64 -6.89 -10.43 -6.68
CA ASP A 64 -6.86 -8.97 -6.81
C ASP A 64 -6.63 -8.47 -8.24
N ASN A 65 -6.31 -9.37 -9.19
CA ASN A 65 -6.05 -9.03 -10.59
C ASN A 65 -6.72 -10.01 -11.60
N LEU A 66 -7.74 -10.75 -11.16
CA LEU A 66 -8.47 -11.76 -11.98
C LEU A 66 -7.54 -12.76 -12.70
N GLY A 67 -6.49 -13.20 -12.02
CA GLY A 67 -5.52 -14.16 -12.56
C GLY A 67 -4.49 -13.56 -13.52
N ARG A 68 -4.55 -12.26 -13.83
CA ARG A 68 -3.50 -11.58 -14.62
C ARG A 68 -2.27 -11.40 -13.74
N ARG A 69 -1.12 -11.81 -14.24
CA ARG A 69 0.14 -11.67 -13.49
C ARG A 69 0.51 -10.20 -13.29
N SER A 70 0.95 -9.87 -12.09
CA SER A 70 1.56 -8.58 -11.81
C SER A 70 2.84 -8.37 -12.62
N ALA A 71 3.10 -7.12 -13.01
CA ALA A 71 4.25 -6.77 -13.84
C ALA A 71 5.59 -7.09 -13.14
N THR A 72 6.57 -7.51 -13.93
CA THR A 72 7.95 -7.78 -13.47
C THR A 72 8.96 -6.75 -14.00
N SER A 73 8.45 -5.63 -14.52
CA SER A 73 9.22 -4.48 -14.99
C SER A 73 8.46 -3.18 -14.75
N ILE A 74 9.14 -2.06 -14.90
CA ILE A 74 8.53 -0.73 -14.85
C ILE A 74 7.78 -0.49 -16.18
N LEU A 75 6.52 -0.05 -16.07
CA LEU A 75 5.64 0.27 -17.17
C LEU A 75 5.51 1.79 -17.27
N ALA A 76 6.02 2.36 -18.36
CA ALA A 76 6.13 3.81 -18.57
C ALA A 76 4.76 4.51 -18.54
N GLU A 77 3.72 3.87 -19.07
CA GLU A 77 2.35 4.37 -19.13
C GLU A 77 1.71 4.60 -17.74
N TRP A 78 2.25 4.00 -16.67
CA TRP A 78 1.74 4.15 -15.32
C TRP A 78 2.63 5.00 -14.42
N GLN A 79 3.60 5.73 -14.99
CA GLN A 79 4.53 6.56 -14.22
C GLN A 79 4.11 8.03 -14.07
N ASP A 80 2.98 8.46 -14.62
CA ASP A 80 2.49 9.85 -14.51
C ASP A 80 1.29 10.01 -13.58
N VAL A 81 1.20 9.17 -12.54
CA VAL A 81 0.13 9.29 -11.52
C VAL A 81 0.32 10.54 -10.69
N LYS A 82 -0.77 11.29 -10.51
CA LYS A 82 -0.83 12.54 -9.76
C LYS A 82 -1.84 12.46 -8.62
N SER A 83 -1.74 13.38 -7.68
CA SER A 83 -2.74 13.53 -6.62
C SER A 83 -4.13 13.81 -7.23
N GLY A 84 -5.12 13.05 -6.79
CA GLY A 84 -6.49 13.06 -7.32
C GLY A 84 -6.81 11.94 -8.32
N ASP A 85 -5.81 11.28 -8.88
CA ASP A 85 -6.03 10.20 -9.85
C ASP A 85 -6.68 8.98 -9.20
N LEU A 86 -7.50 8.28 -9.99
CA LEU A 86 -8.15 7.05 -9.56
C LEU A 86 -7.28 5.84 -9.88
N ILE A 87 -7.04 5.03 -8.86
CA ILE A 87 -6.31 3.76 -8.96
C ILE A 87 -7.31 2.62 -8.84
N PRO A 88 -7.62 1.90 -9.92
CA PRO A 88 -8.59 0.81 -9.90
C PRO A 88 -8.20 -0.33 -8.95
N SER A 89 -9.20 -0.87 -8.24
CA SER A 89 -9.06 -2.04 -7.36
C SER A 89 -10.30 -2.95 -7.52
N GLY A 90 -10.43 -3.55 -8.70
CA GLY A 90 -11.61 -4.34 -9.07
C GLY A 90 -12.85 -3.45 -9.24
N PRO A 91 -13.96 -3.72 -8.50
CA PRO A 91 -15.21 -2.97 -8.61
C PRO A 91 -15.17 -1.59 -7.96
N ILE A 92 -14.10 -1.27 -7.24
CA ILE A 92 -13.90 0.01 -6.55
C ILE A 92 -12.60 0.65 -7.05
N ALA A 93 -12.41 1.93 -6.73
CA ALA A 93 -11.15 2.62 -6.98
C ALA A 93 -10.69 3.37 -5.73
N PHE A 94 -9.37 3.42 -5.55
CA PHE A 94 -8.74 4.34 -4.62
C PHE A 94 -8.53 5.69 -5.30
N THR A 95 -8.51 6.76 -4.52
CA THR A 95 -7.93 8.03 -4.94
C THR A 95 -6.47 8.06 -4.49
N ALA A 96 -5.55 8.38 -5.38
CA ALA A 96 -4.16 8.69 -5.03
C ALA A 96 -4.15 10.08 -4.37
N THR A 97 -4.28 10.14 -3.04
CA THR A 97 -4.47 11.41 -2.32
C THR A 97 -3.14 12.14 -2.13
N ILE A 98 -2.06 11.41 -1.84
CA ILE A 98 -0.70 11.95 -1.73
C ILE A 98 0.21 11.21 -2.71
N VAL A 99 0.92 11.97 -3.55
CA VAL A 99 1.89 11.45 -4.50
C VAL A 99 3.14 12.32 -4.41
N GLU A 100 4.10 11.90 -3.62
CA GLU A 100 5.36 12.60 -3.33
C GLU A 100 6.58 11.74 -3.69
N PRO A 101 6.99 11.69 -4.96
CA PRO A 101 8.17 10.94 -5.36
C PRO A 101 9.46 11.50 -4.74
N PRO A 102 10.40 10.67 -4.29
CA PRO A 102 10.31 9.22 -4.09
C PRO A 102 9.89 8.84 -2.66
N LYS A 103 9.20 9.72 -1.93
CA LYS A 103 9.01 9.63 -0.47
C LYS A 103 7.74 8.92 -0.05
N ALA A 104 6.60 9.25 -0.69
CA ALA A 104 5.31 8.76 -0.22
C ALA A 104 4.27 8.60 -1.34
N PHE A 105 3.43 7.58 -1.18
CA PHE A 105 2.25 7.32 -1.99
C PHE A 105 1.11 6.89 -1.09
N VAL A 106 0.01 7.66 -1.06
CA VAL A 106 -1.13 7.37 -0.19
C VAL A 106 -2.39 7.23 -1.02
N LEU A 107 -3.06 6.11 -0.83
CA LEU A 107 -4.32 5.73 -1.44
C LEU A 107 -5.45 5.88 -0.42
N GLU A 108 -6.58 6.42 -0.86
CA GLU A 108 -7.76 6.66 -0.02
C GLU A 108 -9.03 6.13 -0.68
N ILE A 109 -9.89 5.48 0.12
CA ILE A 109 -11.29 5.26 -0.20
C ILE A 109 -12.12 5.93 0.87
N LYS A 110 -13.03 6.81 0.45
CA LYS A 110 -13.96 7.49 1.34
C LYS A 110 -15.34 7.50 0.75
N ASN A 111 -16.28 6.87 1.44
CA ASN A 111 -17.68 6.79 1.02
C ASN A 111 -18.59 7.33 2.11
N GLY A 112 -19.64 8.07 1.71
CA GLY A 112 -20.57 8.72 2.61
C GLY A 112 -20.41 10.24 2.67
N LYS A 113 -21.06 10.90 3.66
CA LYS A 113 -20.92 12.35 3.84
C LYS A 113 -19.50 12.70 4.27
N LYS A 114 -18.98 13.83 3.79
CA LYS A 114 -17.61 14.30 4.09
C LYS A 114 -17.34 14.42 5.60
N SER A 115 -18.34 14.80 6.39
CA SER A 115 -18.25 14.93 7.86
C SER A 115 -18.39 13.61 8.61
N THR A 116 -19.09 12.61 8.04
CA THR A 116 -19.35 11.31 8.68
C THR A 116 -19.29 10.19 7.64
N PRO A 117 -18.09 9.81 7.19
CA PRO A 117 -17.95 8.74 6.21
C PRO A 117 -18.46 7.42 6.78
N ARG A 118 -19.20 6.65 5.97
CA ARG A 118 -19.61 5.27 6.31
C ARG A 118 -18.43 4.30 6.24
N LEU A 119 -17.59 4.49 5.24
CA LEU A 119 -16.31 3.80 5.07
C LEU A 119 -15.24 4.85 4.83
N HIS A 120 -14.17 4.78 5.59
CA HIS A 120 -12.95 5.50 5.34
C HIS A 120 -11.78 4.53 5.47
N PHE A 121 -10.98 4.44 4.44
CA PHE A 121 -9.82 3.55 4.36
C PHE A 121 -8.66 4.30 3.73
N THR A 122 -7.50 4.23 4.33
CA THR A 122 -6.24 4.74 3.76
C THR A 122 -5.18 3.65 3.75
N LEU A 123 -4.37 3.64 2.70
CA LEU A 123 -3.20 2.79 2.57
C LEU A 123 -2.02 3.66 2.16
N ALA A 124 -1.12 3.88 3.09
CA ALA A 124 0.07 4.68 2.91
C ALA A 124 1.30 3.79 2.65
N TYR A 125 2.14 4.24 1.72
CA TYR A 125 3.48 3.72 1.45
C TYR A 125 4.45 4.86 1.66
N GLU A 126 5.30 4.76 2.68
CA GLU A 126 6.35 5.74 2.98
C GLU A 126 7.71 5.08 2.79
N LEU A 127 8.59 5.73 2.03
CA LEU A 127 9.92 5.25 1.69
C LEU A 127 10.95 6.04 2.46
N ARG A 128 11.68 5.36 3.33
CA ARG A 128 12.75 5.95 4.14
C ARG A 128 14.09 5.41 3.67
N ARG A 129 15.02 6.30 3.36
CA ARG A 129 16.39 5.90 3.01
C ARG A 129 17.10 5.36 4.26
N VAL A 130 17.69 4.18 4.13
CA VAL A 130 18.50 3.52 5.16
C VAL A 130 19.82 3.04 4.55
N PRO A 131 20.85 2.72 5.33
CA PRO A 131 22.14 2.25 4.80
C PRO A 131 22.01 1.03 3.87
N GLU A 132 21.07 0.13 4.16
CA GLU A 132 20.82 -1.09 3.40
C GLU A 132 19.93 -0.87 2.15
N GLY A 133 19.49 0.38 1.88
CA GLY A 133 18.64 0.72 0.74
C GLY A 133 17.40 1.54 1.12
N THR A 134 16.21 0.96 0.98
CA THR A 134 14.94 1.61 1.31
C THR A 134 14.18 0.81 2.37
N ARG A 135 13.84 1.47 3.46
CA ARG A 135 12.83 0.97 4.40
C ARG A 135 11.45 1.40 3.92
N LEU A 136 10.68 0.46 3.40
CA LEU A 136 9.31 0.66 2.97
C LEU A 136 8.38 0.41 4.16
N VAL A 137 7.77 1.49 4.65
CA VAL A 137 6.78 1.48 5.73
C VAL A 137 5.41 1.58 5.09
N THR A 138 4.54 0.60 5.35
CA THR A 138 3.15 0.64 4.89
C THR A 138 2.22 0.74 6.10
N ARG A 139 1.26 1.67 6.03
CA ARG A 139 0.24 1.81 7.06
C ARG A 139 -1.15 1.80 6.46
N MET A 140 -1.94 0.84 6.89
CA MET A 140 -3.37 0.78 6.62
C MET A 140 -4.13 1.35 7.82
N ARG A 141 -5.08 2.25 7.56
CA ARG A 141 -6.01 2.74 8.55
C ARG A 141 -7.42 2.61 8.02
N SER A 142 -8.35 2.19 8.88
CA SER A 142 -9.76 2.13 8.48
C SER A 142 -10.69 2.59 9.59
N ARG A 143 -11.86 3.06 9.15
CA ARG A 143 -13.01 3.36 9.98
C ARG A 143 -14.28 2.95 9.24
N ILE A 144 -15.04 2.05 9.85
CA ILE A 144 -16.32 1.57 9.32
C ILE A 144 -17.44 1.96 10.27
N ASN A 145 -18.31 2.87 9.83
CA ASN A 145 -19.38 3.49 10.63
C ASN A 145 -20.77 2.94 10.22
N PHE A 146 -20.97 1.62 10.34
CA PHE A 146 -22.29 1.00 10.24
C PHE A 146 -22.38 -0.22 11.17
N PRO A 147 -23.61 -0.70 11.51
CA PRO A 147 -23.76 -1.86 12.37
C PRO A 147 -22.98 -3.07 11.86
N GLY A 148 -22.13 -3.68 12.72
CA GLY A 148 -21.24 -4.79 12.31
C GLY A 148 -19.91 -4.38 11.71
N GLY A 149 -19.69 -3.10 11.38
CA GLY A 149 -18.46 -2.61 10.75
C GLY A 149 -17.18 -2.94 11.51
N ARG A 150 -17.20 -2.83 12.84
CA ARG A 150 -16.06 -3.21 13.70
C ARG A 150 -15.71 -4.70 13.61
N SER A 151 -16.71 -5.56 13.43
CA SER A 151 -16.48 -6.99 13.25
C SER A 151 -15.83 -7.27 11.89
N ILE A 152 -16.27 -6.56 10.84
CA ILE A 152 -15.65 -6.64 9.51
C ILE A 152 -14.18 -6.17 9.58
N GLU A 153 -13.89 -5.05 10.24
CA GLU A 153 -12.51 -4.58 10.44
C GLU A 153 -11.66 -5.63 11.16
N LYS A 154 -12.17 -6.17 12.28
CA LYS A 154 -11.42 -7.08 13.13
C LYS A 154 -11.19 -8.46 12.53
N PHE A 155 -12.18 -9.02 11.84
CA PHE A 155 -12.17 -10.43 11.41
C PHE A 155 -11.89 -10.61 9.91
N ILE A 156 -12.13 -9.59 9.09
CA ILE A 156 -11.97 -9.67 7.63
C ILE A 156 -10.83 -8.78 7.17
N LEU A 157 -10.90 -7.46 7.41
CA LEU A 157 -9.88 -6.52 6.92
C LEU A 157 -8.53 -6.75 7.60
N GLY A 158 -8.48 -6.88 8.93
CA GLY A 158 -7.24 -7.03 9.66
C GLY A 158 -6.42 -8.26 9.21
N PRO A 159 -6.97 -9.49 9.25
CA PRO A 159 -6.25 -10.68 8.83
C PRO A 159 -6.06 -10.78 7.31
N GLY A 160 -7.11 -10.49 6.52
CA GLY A 160 -7.07 -10.60 5.06
C GLY A 160 -6.08 -9.62 4.44
N ASP A 161 -6.17 -8.35 4.81
CA ASP A 161 -5.22 -7.32 4.42
C ASP A 161 -3.78 -7.66 4.88
N GLY A 162 -3.64 -8.24 6.09
CA GLY A 162 -2.35 -8.66 6.61
C GLY A 162 -1.61 -9.67 5.73
N ILE A 163 -2.32 -10.66 5.24
CA ILE A 163 -1.78 -11.70 4.37
C ILE A 163 -1.47 -11.12 2.98
N MET A 164 -2.39 -10.32 2.43
CA MET A 164 -2.24 -9.73 1.10
C MET A 164 -1.09 -8.72 1.07
N LEU A 165 -1.02 -7.81 2.03
CA LEU A 165 0.00 -6.78 2.07
C LEU A 165 1.40 -7.35 2.35
N ARG A 166 1.50 -8.37 3.23
CA ARG A 166 2.77 -9.09 3.41
C ARG A 166 3.24 -9.70 2.09
N ARG A 167 2.35 -10.38 1.36
CA ARG A 167 2.68 -10.96 0.05
C ARG A 167 3.12 -9.88 -0.93
N GLN A 168 2.40 -8.76 -0.99
CA GLN A 168 2.73 -7.61 -1.82
C GLN A 168 4.15 -7.11 -1.56
N LEU A 169 4.49 -6.85 -0.30
CA LEU A 169 5.81 -6.34 0.08
C LEU A 169 6.93 -7.30 -0.31
N MET A 170 6.75 -8.60 -0.08
CA MET A 170 7.72 -9.62 -0.45
C MET A 170 7.88 -9.73 -1.97
N THR A 171 6.79 -9.67 -2.72
CA THR A 171 6.82 -9.71 -4.19
C THR A 171 7.50 -8.48 -4.77
N LEU A 172 7.19 -7.28 -4.24
CA LEU A 172 7.86 -6.03 -4.63
C LEU A 172 9.37 -6.13 -4.41
N ALA A 173 9.82 -6.54 -3.21
CA ALA A 173 11.24 -6.70 -2.90
C ALA A 173 11.93 -7.66 -3.87
N SER A 174 11.32 -8.81 -4.16
CA SER A 174 11.85 -9.81 -5.09
C SER A 174 11.93 -9.26 -6.53
N ASN A 175 10.86 -8.61 -7.02
CA ASN A 175 10.82 -8.09 -8.38
C ASN A 175 11.85 -6.98 -8.59
N ILE A 176 12.02 -6.08 -7.61
CA ILE A 176 12.99 -4.98 -7.66
C ILE A 176 14.41 -5.55 -7.71
N SER A 177 14.74 -6.50 -6.83
CA SER A 177 16.05 -7.14 -6.80
C SER A 177 16.37 -7.85 -8.12
N ASN A 178 15.40 -8.60 -8.68
CA ASN A 178 15.55 -9.30 -9.95
C ASN A 178 15.69 -8.33 -11.14
N PHE A 179 15.01 -7.20 -11.10
CA PHE A 179 15.09 -6.16 -12.14
C PHE A 179 16.47 -5.49 -12.13
N GLN A 180 16.99 -5.13 -10.96
CA GLN A 180 18.33 -4.56 -10.82
C GLN A 180 19.41 -5.53 -11.30
N ALA A 181 19.34 -6.81 -10.90
CA ALA A 181 20.30 -7.82 -11.35
C ALA A 181 20.34 -7.99 -12.87
N ARG A 182 19.19 -7.85 -13.54
CA ARG A 182 19.12 -7.91 -15.02
C ARG A 182 19.69 -6.69 -15.73
N ASN A 183 19.64 -5.52 -15.10
CA ASN A 183 20.08 -4.25 -15.68
C ASN A 183 21.54 -3.89 -15.29
N SER A 184 22.20 -4.68 -14.45
CA SER A 184 23.58 -4.52 -14.03
C SER A 184 24.57 -5.28 -14.94
N HIS A 185 24.09 -5.93 -15.98
CA HIS A 185 24.85 -6.63 -17.03
C HIS A 185 24.64 -5.98 -18.39
#